data_5443a5e2b2fc79816ce8ff44aa69b0fe
#
_entry.id   5443a5e2b2fc79816ce8ff44aa69b0fe
#
_cell.length_a   1.000
_cell.length_b   1.000
_cell.length_c   1.000
_cell.angle_alpha   90.00
_cell.angle_beta   90.00
_cell.angle_gamma   90.00
#
_symmetry.space_group_name_H-M   'P 1'
#
loop_
_entity.id
_entity.type
_entity.pdbx_description
1 polymer ?
#
loop_
_entity_poly.entity_id
_entity_poly.type
_entity_poly.pdbx_seq_one_letter_code
_entity_poly.pdbx_strand_id
1 'polypeptide(L)'
;MDERVIALTDLTKQYGRFTAVDRICLTIRKGEIFGLLGPNGAGKSTTILMMLGLTEPTSGSVEICGIDSTRHPIEVKRKIGYLPEDVGFYDDMTGPENLIYTARLNGISDAEAKVRALELMEHVGLAGQMKKKTGKYSRGMRQRLGLADVLIKNPEIIILDDPTSGIDPAGVQEFIELIRQLSRKEGLTVLFSSHHLDQVQKVCDRVGPFS
;
A
#
# COMPACT_ATOMS: atom_id res chain seq x y z
N MET A 1 -10.12 7.16 21.98
CA MET A 1 -11.21 6.98 21.00
C MET A 1 -10.62 6.27 19.80
N ASP A 2 -11.24 5.15 19.38
CA ASP A 2 -10.79 4.41 18.18
C ASP A 2 -11.11 5.23 16.93
N GLU A 3 -10.15 5.98 16.45
CA GLU A 3 -10.28 6.83 15.27
C GLU A 3 -10.37 5.95 14.02
N ARG A 4 -11.50 6.01 13.30
CA ARG A 4 -11.70 5.34 12.03
C ARG A 4 -11.00 6.12 10.93
N VAL A 5 -10.11 5.48 10.19
CA VAL A 5 -9.37 6.13 9.09
C VAL A 5 -9.78 5.62 7.70
N ILE A 6 -10.41 4.44 7.61
CA ILE A 6 -11.06 3.94 6.40
C ILE A 6 -12.45 3.48 6.76
N ALA A 7 -13.46 3.92 6.01
CA ALA A 7 -14.84 3.46 6.14
C ALA A 7 -15.45 3.21 4.75
N LEU A 8 -15.96 1.99 4.54
CA LEU A 8 -16.74 1.58 3.37
C LEU A 8 -18.16 1.33 3.83
N THR A 9 -19.13 1.92 3.13
CA THR A 9 -20.56 1.76 3.45
C THR A 9 -21.31 1.27 2.21
N ASP A 10 -21.85 0.05 2.28
CA ASP A 10 -22.62 -0.62 1.21
C ASP A 10 -21.93 -0.51 -0.17
N LEU A 11 -20.60 -0.59 -0.17
CA LEU A 11 -19.78 -0.35 -1.33
C LEU A 11 -20.02 -1.41 -2.40
N THR A 12 -20.47 -0.99 -3.59
CA THR A 12 -20.80 -1.87 -4.72
C THR A 12 -20.12 -1.38 -5.99
N LYS A 13 -19.56 -2.33 -6.76
CA LYS A 13 -19.03 -2.07 -8.10
C LYS A 13 -19.53 -3.11 -9.08
N GLN A 14 -20.17 -2.62 -10.14
CA GLN A 14 -20.65 -3.42 -11.25
C GLN A 14 -20.01 -2.99 -12.57
N TYR A 15 -19.66 -3.96 -13.40
CA TYR A 15 -19.20 -3.78 -14.77
C TYR A 15 -20.19 -4.49 -15.71
N GLY A 16 -21.13 -3.74 -16.27
CA GLY A 16 -22.24 -4.31 -17.03
C GLY A 16 -23.08 -5.25 -16.15
N ARG A 17 -23.08 -6.54 -16.45
CA ARG A 17 -23.81 -7.58 -15.69
C ARG A 17 -22.95 -8.24 -14.60
N PHE A 18 -21.67 -7.98 -14.56
CA PHE A 18 -20.75 -8.57 -13.58
C PHE A 18 -20.64 -7.68 -12.34
N THR A 19 -20.93 -8.22 -11.17
CA THR A 19 -20.75 -7.55 -9.88
C THR A 19 -19.38 -7.94 -9.34
N ALA A 20 -18.45 -6.99 -9.35
CA ALA A 20 -17.08 -7.19 -8.84
C ALA A 20 -16.97 -6.99 -7.33
N VAL A 21 -17.83 -6.15 -6.77
CA VAL A 21 -17.91 -5.87 -5.31
C VAL A 21 -19.39 -5.70 -4.98
N ASP A 22 -19.91 -6.41 -3.97
CA ASP A 22 -21.31 -6.36 -3.59
C ASP A 22 -21.50 -5.94 -2.12
N ARG A 23 -22.00 -4.73 -1.92
CA ARG A 23 -22.42 -4.13 -0.64
C ARG A 23 -21.45 -4.36 0.53
N ILE A 24 -20.16 -4.12 0.29
CA ILE A 24 -19.15 -4.29 1.33
C ILE A 24 -19.22 -3.15 2.35
N CYS A 25 -19.31 -3.51 3.62
CA CYS A 25 -19.15 -2.61 4.75
C CYS A 25 -17.87 -2.99 5.51
N LEU A 26 -16.94 -2.03 5.62
CA LEU A 26 -15.66 -2.24 6.26
C LEU A 26 -15.22 -0.98 7.01
N THR A 27 -14.62 -1.17 8.17
CA THR A 27 -13.99 -0.08 8.93
C THR A 27 -12.60 -0.48 9.39
N ILE A 28 -11.61 0.40 9.16
CA ILE A 28 -10.23 0.23 9.62
C ILE A 28 -9.88 1.37 10.56
N ARG A 29 -9.21 1.04 11.67
CA ARG A 29 -8.83 1.97 12.73
C ARG A 29 -7.41 2.47 12.50
N LYS A 30 -7.10 3.63 13.05
CA LYS A 30 -5.75 4.21 13.02
C LYS A 30 -4.74 3.29 13.69
N GLY A 31 -3.60 3.08 13.05
CA GLY A 31 -2.52 2.22 13.53
C GLY A 31 -2.80 0.72 13.45
N GLU A 32 -3.92 0.29 12.85
CA GLU A 32 -4.28 -1.10 12.65
C GLU A 32 -3.61 -1.67 11.38
N ILE A 33 -3.18 -2.92 11.43
CA ILE A 33 -2.86 -3.71 10.23
C ILE A 33 -4.08 -4.56 9.90
N PHE A 34 -4.79 -4.19 8.85
CA PHE A 34 -5.99 -4.90 8.40
C PHE A 34 -5.72 -5.72 7.15
N GLY A 35 -6.11 -7.00 7.16
CA GLY A 35 -5.96 -7.93 6.05
C GLY A 35 -7.21 -8.04 5.18
N LEU A 36 -7.09 -7.81 3.87
CA LEU A 36 -8.06 -8.22 2.86
C LEU A 36 -7.68 -9.61 2.36
N LEU A 37 -8.40 -10.64 2.80
CA LEU A 37 -8.13 -12.03 2.41
C LEU A 37 -9.17 -12.51 1.40
N GLY A 38 -8.75 -13.09 0.30
CA GLY A 38 -9.64 -13.70 -0.68
C GLY A 38 -8.90 -14.18 -1.93
N PRO A 39 -9.53 -15.06 -2.73
CA PRO A 39 -8.93 -15.54 -3.97
C PRO A 39 -8.76 -14.42 -5.00
N ASN A 40 -8.02 -14.71 -6.07
CA ASN A 40 -7.94 -13.80 -7.20
C ASN A 40 -9.32 -13.65 -7.84
N GLY A 41 -9.68 -12.41 -8.19
CA GLY A 41 -11.01 -12.08 -8.72
C GLY A 41 -12.09 -11.80 -7.66
N ALA A 42 -11.81 -11.94 -6.36
CA ALA A 42 -12.77 -11.66 -5.28
C ALA A 42 -13.09 -10.16 -5.06
N GLY A 43 -12.60 -9.26 -5.90
CA GLY A 43 -12.88 -7.83 -5.81
C GLY A 43 -11.93 -7.01 -4.93
N LYS A 44 -10.85 -7.63 -4.36
CA LYS A 44 -9.87 -6.93 -3.50
C LYS A 44 -9.27 -5.70 -4.18
N SER A 45 -8.63 -5.88 -5.34
CA SER A 45 -8.00 -4.77 -6.08
C SER A 45 -9.03 -3.75 -6.57
N THR A 46 -10.24 -4.17 -6.96
CA THR A 46 -11.34 -3.25 -7.31
C THR A 46 -11.72 -2.37 -6.13
N THR A 47 -11.81 -2.95 -4.93
CA THR A 47 -12.09 -2.21 -3.69
C THR A 47 -10.97 -1.22 -3.38
N ILE A 48 -9.71 -1.64 -3.52
CA ILE A 48 -8.54 -0.76 -3.35
C ILE A 48 -8.59 0.41 -4.34
N LEU A 49 -8.90 0.16 -5.62
CA LEU A 49 -9.02 1.22 -6.62
C LEU A 49 -10.13 2.23 -6.29
N MET A 50 -11.25 1.79 -5.71
CA MET A 50 -12.30 2.69 -5.22
C MET A 50 -11.83 3.50 -4.00
N MET A 51 -11.10 2.89 -3.07
CA MET A 51 -10.49 3.60 -1.93
C MET A 51 -9.54 4.73 -2.40
N LEU A 52 -8.79 4.48 -3.47
CA LEU A 52 -7.86 5.45 -4.06
C LEU A 52 -8.55 6.51 -4.95
N GLY A 53 -9.87 6.41 -5.15
CA GLY A 53 -10.58 7.27 -6.10
C GLY A 53 -10.07 7.13 -7.54
N LEU A 54 -9.59 5.94 -7.91
CA LEU A 54 -9.15 5.59 -9.27
C LEU A 54 -10.29 4.94 -10.09
N THR A 55 -11.32 4.46 -9.41
CA THR A 55 -12.59 4.02 -10.03
C THR A 55 -13.74 4.42 -9.13
N GLU A 56 -14.85 4.86 -9.73
CA GLU A 56 -16.04 5.25 -8.97
C GLU A 56 -16.85 4.01 -8.59
N PRO A 57 -17.44 3.95 -7.39
CA PRO A 57 -18.41 2.91 -7.02
C PRO A 57 -19.68 3.05 -7.85
N THR A 58 -20.39 1.94 -8.07
CA THR A 58 -21.75 1.95 -8.65
C THR A 58 -22.77 2.46 -7.63
N SER A 59 -22.57 2.09 -6.34
CA SER A 59 -23.33 2.61 -5.20
C SER A 59 -22.52 2.46 -3.92
N GLY A 60 -22.99 3.05 -2.84
CA GLY A 60 -22.27 3.11 -1.57
C GLY A 60 -21.23 4.23 -1.54
N SER A 61 -20.40 4.24 -0.51
CA SER A 61 -19.39 5.30 -0.33
C SER A 61 -18.09 4.76 0.27
N VAL A 62 -17.01 5.53 0.02
CA VAL A 62 -15.69 5.31 0.62
C VAL A 62 -15.22 6.60 1.27
N GLU A 63 -14.90 6.53 2.55
CA GLU A 63 -14.28 7.63 3.28
C GLU A 63 -12.88 7.25 3.77
N ILE A 64 -11.91 8.12 3.52
CA ILE A 64 -10.52 7.99 3.97
C ILE A 64 -10.18 9.21 4.85
N CYS A 65 -9.88 9.00 6.11
CA CYS A 65 -9.65 10.07 7.09
C CYS A 65 -10.79 11.11 7.07
N GLY A 66 -12.05 10.66 6.92
CA GLY A 66 -13.23 11.52 6.83
C GLY A 66 -13.43 12.22 5.48
N ILE A 67 -12.60 11.91 4.47
CA ILE A 67 -12.66 12.49 3.12
C ILE A 67 -13.31 11.49 2.17
N ASP A 68 -14.36 11.91 1.45
CA ASP A 68 -14.99 11.11 0.40
C ASP A 68 -14.02 10.92 -0.79
N SER A 69 -13.65 9.67 -1.06
CA SER A 69 -12.65 9.34 -2.07
C SER A 69 -13.10 9.60 -3.51
N THR A 70 -14.41 9.59 -3.76
CA THR A 70 -14.97 9.87 -5.08
C THR A 70 -14.97 11.36 -5.38
N ARG A 71 -15.30 12.18 -4.38
CA ARG A 71 -15.39 13.63 -4.53
C ARG A 71 -14.04 14.34 -4.41
N HIS A 72 -13.14 13.81 -3.59
CA HIS A 72 -11.85 14.43 -3.27
C HIS A 72 -10.66 13.47 -3.47
N PRO A 73 -10.51 12.81 -4.64
CA PRO A 73 -9.51 11.76 -4.85
C PRO A 73 -8.05 12.24 -4.69
N ILE A 74 -7.77 13.52 -4.98
CA ILE A 74 -6.42 14.07 -4.83
C ILE A 74 -6.06 14.23 -3.35
N GLU A 75 -6.99 14.70 -2.51
CA GLU A 75 -6.77 14.83 -1.08
C GLU A 75 -6.56 13.46 -0.43
N VAL A 76 -7.37 12.46 -0.81
CA VAL A 76 -7.22 11.07 -0.38
C VAL A 76 -5.84 10.51 -0.77
N LYS A 77 -5.39 10.71 -2.02
CA LYS A 77 -4.09 10.23 -2.50
C LYS A 77 -2.90 10.86 -1.76
N ARG A 78 -3.06 12.05 -1.19
CA ARG A 78 -2.03 12.65 -0.32
C ARG A 78 -1.90 11.91 1.02
N LYS A 79 -2.99 11.29 1.51
CA LYS A 79 -3.02 10.53 2.77
C LYS A 79 -2.57 9.08 2.63
N ILE A 80 -2.68 8.51 1.42
CA ILE A 80 -2.43 7.09 1.17
C ILE A 80 -1.15 6.89 0.37
N GLY A 81 -0.29 5.97 0.82
CA GLY A 81 0.74 5.32 0.00
C GLY A 81 0.17 4.02 -0.59
N TYR A 82 0.32 3.79 -1.89
CA TYR A 82 -0.17 2.57 -2.54
C TYR A 82 0.98 1.81 -3.18
N LEU A 83 1.14 0.55 -2.77
CA LEU A 83 2.08 -0.41 -3.35
C LEU A 83 1.29 -1.46 -4.13
N PRO A 84 1.30 -1.42 -5.46
CA PRO A 84 0.69 -2.45 -6.29
C PRO A 84 1.49 -3.75 -6.27
N GLU A 85 0.88 -4.86 -6.70
CA GLU A 85 1.57 -6.16 -6.84
C GLU A 85 2.83 -6.05 -7.71
N ASP A 86 2.74 -5.35 -8.85
CA ASP A 86 3.86 -5.08 -9.74
C ASP A 86 4.32 -3.63 -9.64
N VAL A 87 5.53 -3.45 -9.09
CA VAL A 87 6.13 -2.13 -8.92
C VAL A 87 7.01 -1.79 -10.12
N GLY A 88 6.65 -0.72 -10.81
CA GLY A 88 7.44 -0.16 -11.91
C GLY A 88 8.46 0.86 -11.40
N PHE A 89 9.74 0.65 -11.73
CA PHE A 89 10.83 1.62 -11.50
C PHE A 89 11.54 1.92 -12.80
N TYR A 90 12.24 3.04 -12.84
CA TYR A 90 13.18 3.36 -13.93
C TYR A 90 14.41 2.47 -13.77
N ASP A 91 14.50 1.41 -14.57
CA ASP A 91 15.49 0.34 -14.45
C ASP A 91 16.95 0.81 -14.60
N ASP A 92 17.15 1.92 -15.30
CA ASP A 92 18.46 2.55 -15.49
C ASP A 92 18.88 3.47 -14.34
N MET A 93 17.98 3.75 -13.40
CA MET A 93 18.24 4.53 -12.21
C MET A 93 18.52 3.62 -11.00
N THR A 94 19.25 4.15 -10.02
CA THR A 94 19.46 3.52 -8.72
C THR A 94 18.20 3.63 -7.84
N GLY A 95 18.15 2.89 -6.71
CA GLY A 95 17.07 3.02 -5.74
C GLY A 95 16.89 4.45 -5.24
N PRO A 96 17.94 5.11 -4.72
CA PRO A 96 17.85 6.51 -4.28
C PRO A 96 17.37 7.48 -5.38
N GLU A 97 17.83 7.32 -6.64
CA GLU A 97 17.40 8.17 -7.74
C GLU A 97 15.90 8.02 -8.03
N ASN A 98 15.36 6.79 -8.01
CA ASN A 98 13.92 6.56 -8.14
C ASN A 98 13.13 7.23 -7.00
N LEU A 99 13.56 7.08 -5.75
CA LEU A 99 12.91 7.69 -4.59
C LEU A 99 12.94 9.22 -4.65
N ILE A 100 14.08 9.81 -5.05
CA ILE A 100 14.20 11.27 -5.23
C ILE A 100 13.26 11.75 -6.33
N TYR A 101 13.13 11.00 -7.42
CA TYR A 101 12.21 11.34 -8.50
C TYR A 101 10.76 11.37 -8.01
N THR A 102 10.32 10.34 -7.28
CA THR A 102 8.97 10.31 -6.68
C THR A 102 8.77 11.43 -5.66
N ALA A 103 9.77 11.72 -4.82
CA ALA A 103 9.72 12.82 -3.86
C ALA A 103 9.46 14.17 -4.55
N ARG A 104 10.17 14.45 -5.64
CA ARG A 104 9.99 15.67 -6.46
C ARG A 104 8.58 15.78 -7.03
N LEU A 105 8.01 14.67 -7.54
CA LEU A 105 6.62 14.64 -8.03
C LEU A 105 5.60 14.95 -6.93
N ASN A 106 5.96 14.69 -5.66
CA ASN A 106 5.15 15.02 -4.49
C ASN A 106 5.47 16.41 -3.91
N GLY A 107 6.28 17.23 -4.58
CA GLY A 107 6.61 18.60 -4.18
C GLY A 107 7.63 18.71 -3.05
N ILE A 108 8.36 17.63 -2.74
CA ILE A 108 9.44 17.62 -1.73
C ILE A 108 10.69 18.27 -2.36
N SER A 109 11.36 19.12 -1.59
CA SER A 109 12.57 19.79 -2.05
C SER A 109 13.72 18.80 -2.32
N ASP A 110 14.65 19.16 -3.23
CA ASP A 110 15.79 18.30 -3.59
C ASP A 110 16.67 17.93 -2.38
N ALA A 111 16.86 18.87 -1.47
CA ALA A 111 17.67 18.64 -0.27
C ALA A 111 16.98 17.61 0.65
N GLU A 112 15.70 17.78 0.90
CA GLU A 112 14.91 16.89 1.73
C GLU A 112 14.72 15.51 1.07
N ALA A 113 14.44 15.48 -0.25
CA ALA A 113 14.29 14.26 -1.01
C ALA A 113 15.53 13.35 -0.94
N LYS A 114 16.74 13.94 -1.03
CA LYS A 114 17.99 13.18 -0.87
C LYS A 114 18.15 12.57 0.51
N VAL A 115 17.86 13.33 1.56
CA VAL A 115 17.97 12.83 2.94
C VAL A 115 16.97 11.71 3.15
N ARG A 116 15.68 11.93 2.86
CA ARG A 116 14.63 10.92 3.01
C ARG A 116 14.89 9.66 2.19
N ALA A 117 15.38 9.80 0.95
CA ALA A 117 15.67 8.64 0.12
C ALA A 117 16.74 7.74 0.73
N LEU A 118 17.81 8.31 1.29
CA LEU A 118 18.87 7.53 1.95
C LEU A 118 18.37 6.86 3.23
N GLU A 119 17.65 7.58 4.08
CA GLU A 119 17.05 7.05 5.31
C GLU A 119 16.07 5.89 5.01
N LEU A 120 15.22 6.04 3.99
CA LEU A 120 14.27 5.00 3.60
C LEU A 120 14.98 3.78 3.00
N MET A 121 16.06 3.96 2.23
CA MET A 121 16.85 2.83 1.75
C MET A 121 17.45 2.02 2.90
N GLU A 122 17.89 2.68 3.97
CA GLU A 122 18.35 2.00 5.20
C GLU A 122 17.19 1.30 5.91
N HIS A 123 16.06 2.00 6.11
CA HIS A 123 14.86 1.48 6.77
C HIS A 123 14.32 0.19 6.13
N VAL A 124 14.33 0.11 4.79
CA VAL A 124 13.85 -1.08 4.09
C VAL A 124 14.94 -2.13 3.86
N GLY A 125 16.14 -1.97 4.47
CA GLY A 125 17.24 -2.93 4.39
C GLY A 125 17.96 -2.97 3.04
N LEU A 126 17.97 -1.86 2.29
CA LEU A 126 18.63 -1.72 1.00
C LEU A 126 19.90 -0.83 1.03
N ALA A 127 20.43 -0.51 2.21
CA ALA A 127 21.62 0.32 2.38
C ALA A 127 22.81 -0.14 1.53
N GLY A 128 23.08 -1.45 1.49
CA GLY A 128 24.16 -2.04 0.69
C GLY A 128 23.93 -2.04 -0.83
N GLN A 129 22.76 -1.58 -1.30
CA GLN A 129 22.35 -1.63 -2.71
C GLN A 129 22.16 -0.24 -3.35
N MET A 130 22.53 0.83 -2.66
CA MET A 130 22.29 2.22 -3.09
C MET A 130 22.91 2.57 -4.44
N LYS A 131 24.02 1.93 -4.82
CA LYS A 131 24.74 2.18 -6.08
C LYS A 131 24.29 1.26 -7.23
N LYS A 132 23.44 0.26 -6.94
CA LYS A 132 22.99 -0.71 -7.92
C LYS A 132 21.76 -0.19 -8.66
N LYS A 133 21.73 -0.31 -9.98
CA LYS A 133 20.56 0.02 -10.80
C LYS A 133 19.38 -0.90 -10.48
N THR A 134 18.16 -0.36 -10.44
CA THR A 134 16.94 -1.09 -10.06
C THR A 134 16.58 -2.21 -11.03
N GLY A 135 16.97 -2.13 -12.29
CA GLY A 135 16.84 -3.23 -13.25
C GLY A 135 17.60 -4.51 -12.87
N LYS A 136 18.57 -4.40 -11.94
CA LYS A 136 19.31 -5.56 -11.39
C LYS A 136 18.81 -6.00 -10.00
N TYR A 137 17.71 -5.43 -9.49
CA TYR A 137 17.13 -5.81 -8.22
C TYR A 137 16.36 -7.12 -8.33
N SER A 138 16.43 -7.95 -7.30
CA SER A 138 15.52 -9.11 -7.15
C SER A 138 14.08 -8.63 -6.90
N ARG A 139 13.10 -9.52 -7.06
CA ARG A 139 11.69 -9.22 -6.76
C ARG A 139 11.53 -8.65 -5.34
N GLY A 140 12.11 -9.30 -4.33
CA GLY A 140 12.07 -8.84 -2.94
C GLY A 140 12.72 -7.46 -2.74
N MET A 141 13.85 -7.18 -3.42
CA MET A 141 14.46 -5.85 -3.39
C MET A 141 13.56 -4.80 -4.04
N ARG A 142 12.87 -5.12 -5.14
CA ARG A 142 11.92 -4.20 -5.78
C ARG A 142 10.72 -3.92 -4.87
N GLN A 143 10.18 -4.92 -4.18
CA GLN A 143 9.09 -4.73 -3.21
C GLN A 143 9.52 -3.87 -2.01
N ARG A 144 10.73 -4.08 -1.48
CA ARG A 144 11.30 -3.23 -0.42
C ARG A 144 11.48 -1.78 -0.88
N LEU A 145 11.99 -1.57 -2.10
CA LEU A 145 12.10 -0.23 -2.69
C LEU A 145 10.71 0.39 -2.90
N GLY A 146 9.71 -0.40 -3.34
CA GLY A 146 8.31 0.03 -3.47
C GLY A 146 7.73 0.50 -2.13
N LEU A 147 8.05 -0.21 -1.05
CA LEU A 147 7.65 0.22 0.30
C LEU A 147 8.32 1.56 0.67
N ALA A 148 9.62 1.75 0.37
CA ALA A 148 10.29 3.03 0.56
C ALA A 148 9.66 4.14 -0.28
N ASP A 149 9.27 3.85 -1.52
CA ASP A 149 8.64 4.80 -2.44
C ASP A 149 7.27 5.27 -1.93
N VAL A 150 6.45 4.38 -1.38
CA VAL A 150 5.16 4.80 -0.81
C VAL A 150 5.32 5.58 0.49
N LEU A 151 6.40 5.36 1.25
CA LEU A 151 6.72 6.08 2.48
C LEU A 151 7.33 7.46 2.25
N ILE A 152 7.86 7.75 1.05
CA ILE A 152 8.62 9.00 0.76
C ILE A 152 7.82 10.27 1.06
N LYS A 153 6.51 10.25 0.91
CA LYS A 153 5.61 11.36 1.17
C LYS A 153 5.00 11.38 2.58
N ASN A 154 5.43 10.47 3.46
CA ASN A 154 4.94 10.34 4.84
C ASN A 154 3.42 10.16 4.93
N PRO A 155 2.84 9.09 4.33
CA PRO A 155 1.40 8.87 4.31
C PRO A 155 0.88 8.49 5.70
N GLU A 156 -0.42 8.70 5.96
CA GLU A 156 -1.11 8.23 7.17
C GLU A 156 -1.52 6.75 7.06
N ILE A 157 -1.73 6.29 5.82
CA ILE A 157 -2.19 4.94 5.49
C ILE A 157 -1.33 4.38 4.37
N ILE A 158 -0.94 3.12 4.45
CA ILE A 158 -0.40 2.39 3.31
C ILE A 158 -1.32 1.25 2.90
N ILE A 159 -1.51 1.09 1.60
CA ILE A 159 -2.24 -0.02 0.99
C ILE A 159 -1.24 -0.85 0.20
N LEU A 160 -1.15 -2.13 0.53
CA LEU A 160 -0.23 -3.10 -0.06
C LEU A 160 -1.05 -4.17 -0.77
N ASP A 161 -1.01 -4.21 -2.10
CA ASP A 161 -1.80 -5.16 -2.90
C ASP A 161 -0.93 -6.36 -3.31
N ASP A 162 -1.16 -7.51 -2.68
CA ASP A 162 -0.39 -8.75 -2.82
C ASP A 162 1.15 -8.55 -2.80
N PRO A 163 1.71 -7.81 -1.81
CA PRO A 163 3.07 -7.29 -1.84
C PRO A 163 4.15 -8.36 -1.71
N THR A 164 3.78 -9.59 -1.40
CA THR A 164 4.68 -10.73 -1.20
C THR A 164 4.70 -11.68 -2.39
N SER A 165 3.91 -11.41 -3.43
CA SER A 165 3.84 -12.21 -4.65
C SER A 165 5.22 -12.34 -5.33
N GLY A 166 5.65 -13.59 -5.58
CA GLY A 166 6.92 -13.88 -6.24
C GLY A 166 8.19 -13.59 -5.42
N ILE A 167 8.07 -13.39 -4.12
CA ILE A 167 9.20 -13.32 -3.18
C ILE A 167 9.44 -14.73 -2.61
N ASP A 168 10.70 -15.08 -2.37
CA ASP A 168 11.07 -16.34 -1.70
C ASP A 168 10.58 -16.34 -0.23
N PRO A 169 10.41 -17.55 0.39
CA PRO A 169 9.82 -17.65 1.73
C PRO A 169 10.58 -16.88 2.82
N ALA A 170 11.91 -16.79 2.73
CA ALA A 170 12.72 -16.04 3.70
C ALA A 170 12.49 -14.53 3.55
N GLY A 171 12.50 -14.03 2.30
CA GLY A 171 12.21 -12.65 1.97
C GLY A 171 10.80 -12.22 2.37
N VAL A 172 9.81 -13.11 2.27
CA VAL A 172 8.43 -12.86 2.74
C VAL A 172 8.40 -12.59 4.25
N GLN A 173 9.09 -13.42 5.06
CA GLN A 173 9.13 -13.24 6.51
C GLN A 173 9.76 -11.90 6.91
N GLU A 174 10.87 -11.55 6.27
CA GLU A 174 11.54 -10.28 6.51
C GLU A 174 10.69 -9.08 6.10
N PHE A 175 9.96 -9.19 4.98
CA PHE A 175 9.07 -8.13 4.51
C PHE A 175 7.86 -7.93 5.43
N ILE A 176 7.26 -9.03 5.92
CA ILE A 176 6.18 -9.00 6.91
C ILE A 176 6.64 -8.33 8.21
N GLU A 177 7.83 -8.68 8.70
CA GLU A 177 8.38 -8.08 9.92
C GLU A 177 8.65 -6.58 9.75
N LEU A 178 9.13 -6.17 8.59
CA LEU A 178 9.30 -4.74 8.26
C LEU A 178 7.98 -3.98 8.32
N ILE A 179 6.89 -4.52 7.73
CA ILE A 179 5.55 -3.93 7.79
C ILE A 179 5.08 -3.78 9.25
N ARG A 180 5.27 -4.81 10.08
CA ARG A 180 4.90 -4.78 11.50
C ARG A 180 5.67 -3.71 12.27
N GLN A 181 6.96 -3.56 11.99
CA GLN A 181 7.79 -2.54 12.64
C GLN A 181 7.32 -1.12 12.27
N LEU A 182 7.03 -0.86 11.00
CA LEU A 182 6.50 0.41 10.54
C LEU A 182 5.16 0.74 11.21
N SER A 183 4.21 -0.20 11.23
CA SER A 183 2.93 0.03 11.88
C SER A 183 3.08 0.32 13.39
N ARG A 184 3.83 -0.53 14.12
CA ARG A 184 3.94 -0.42 15.58
C ARG A 184 4.77 0.77 16.08
N LYS A 185 5.88 1.09 15.38
CA LYS A 185 6.79 2.16 15.80
C LYS A 185 6.35 3.54 15.33
N GLU A 186 5.76 3.62 14.14
CA GLU A 186 5.40 4.89 13.51
C GLU A 186 3.89 5.17 13.55
N GLY A 187 3.09 4.23 14.10
CA GLY A 187 1.63 4.37 14.17
C GLY A 187 0.95 4.32 12.80
N LEU A 188 1.61 3.74 11.81
CA LEU A 188 1.14 3.67 10.43
C LEU A 188 -0.02 2.69 10.30
N THR A 189 -1.11 3.11 9.67
CA THR A 189 -2.22 2.23 9.34
C THR A 189 -1.91 1.46 8.06
N VAL A 190 -2.13 0.15 8.06
CA VAL A 190 -1.80 -0.72 6.93
C VAL A 190 -3.02 -1.51 6.47
N LEU A 191 -3.34 -1.44 5.18
CA LEU A 191 -4.22 -2.37 4.51
C LEU A 191 -3.35 -3.36 3.72
N PHE A 192 -3.40 -4.63 4.11
CA PHE A 192 -2.62 -5.71 3.51
C PHE A 192 -3.54 -6.65 2.73
N SER A 193 -3.49 -6.62 1.40
CA SER A 193 -4.24 -7.54 0.54
C SER A 193 -3.40 -8.79 0.26
N SER A 194 -3.99 -9.97 0.39
CA SER A 194 -3.35 -11.22 0.02
C SER A 194 -4.37 -12.34 -0.24
N HIS A 195 -3.97 -13.34 -1.01
CA HIS A 195 -4.68 -14.61 -1.15
C HIS A 195 -4.07 -15.73 -0.28
N HIS A 196 -3.02 -15.44 0.49
CA HIS A 196 -2.33 -16.35 1.40
C HIS A 196 -2.75 -16.15 2.86
N LEU A 197 -3.57 -17.06 3.39
CA LEU A 197 -4.08 -17.00 4.77
C LEU A 197 -2.97 -16.95 5.81
N ASP A 198 -1.92 -17.74 5.65
CA ASP A 198 -0.79 -17.84 6.58
C ASP A 198 -0.02 -16.52 6.72
N GLN A 199 0.08 -15.73 5.65
CA GLN A 199 0.72 -14.42 5.67
C GLN A 199 -0.16 -13.41 6.42
N VAL A 200 -1.46 -13.39 6.08
CA VAL A 200 -2.42 -12.47 6.71
C VAL A 200 -2.52 -12.73 8.22
N GLN A 201 -2.59 -13.98 8.64
CA GLN A 201 -2.60 -14.35 10.07
C GLN A 201 -1.34 -13.93 10.84
N LYS A 202 -0.20 -13.89 10.16
CA LYS A 202 1.06 -13.48 10.78
C LYS A 202 1.20 -11.97 10.94
N VAL A 203 0.62 -11.17 10.05
CA VAL A 203 0.88 -9.72 10.00
C VAL A 203 -0.29 -8.90 10.50
N CYS A 204 -1.54 -9.33 10.27
CA CYS A 204 -2.73 -8.52 10.49
C CYS A 204 -3.30 -8.64 11.91
N ASP A 205 -3.79 -7.54 12.44
CA ASP A 205 -4.53 -7.48 13.71
C ASP A 205 -5.98 -7.96 13.52
N ARG A 206 -6.55 -7.66 12.35
CA ARG A 206 -7.89 -8.08 11.92
C ARG A 206 -7.90 -8.46 10.46
N VAL A 207 -8.87 -9.29 10.06
CA VAL A 207 -9.03 -9.79 8.69
C VAL A 207 -10.48 -9.65 8.25
N GLY A 208 -10.67 -9.15 7.02
CA GLY A 208 -11.95 -9.17 6.31
C GLY A 208 -11.88 -10.17 5.15
N PRO A 209 -12.68 -11.24 5.16
CA PRO A 209 -12.74 -12.16 4.04
C PRO A 209 -13.48 -11.54 2.86
N PHE A 210 -12.95 -11.77 1.66
CA PHE A 210 -13.55 -11.44 0.37
C PHE A 210 -13.85 -12.73 -0.38
N SER A 211 -15.08 -12.88 -0.86
CA SER A 211 -15.56 -14.09 -1.55
C SER A 211 -16.39 -13.71 -2.79
#